data_7b09ad62c241c36337c0dcfdd84f60f5
#
_entry.id   7b09ad62c241c36337c0dcfdd84f60f5
#
_cell.length_a   1.000
_cell.length_b   1.000
_cell.length_c   1.000
_cell.angle_alpha   90.00
_cell.angle_beta   90.00
_cell.angle_gamma   90.00
#
_symmetry.space_group_name_H-M   'P 1'
#
loop_
_entity.id
_entity.type
_entity.pdbx_description
1 polymer ?
#
loop_
_entity_poly.entity_id
_entity_poly.type
_entity_poly.pdbx_seq_one_letter_code
_entity_poly.pdbx_strand_id
1 'polypeptide(L)'
;IKSFSGKAFFIKCDEREVPFESTKIDPNRIFSREGSRAALRKFKPGWNARAFKTALDNLDYERDYFLVELFPENRGLLIALHNNFRGYNIKEELSKSRLSSIKRGQNLRDFIICTQESDYRKLEMGPYNLVLQDQLPTKDDGSRSWPALRDDIRYINIETRLGGLSKQRRMLKFVDLDRTPPEKRPAETRRLDFA
;
A
#
# COMPACT_ATOMS: atom_id res chain seq x y z
N ILE A 1 -6.39 15.79 4.67
CA ILE A 1 -5.08 15.59 5.29
C ILE A 1 -4.86 16.57 6.44
N LYS A 2 -5.18 17.88 6.28
CA LYS A 2 -5.03 18.88 7.37
C LYS A 2 -5.75 18.51 8.69
N SER A 3 -6.65 17.54 8.68
CA SER A 3 -7.39 17.07 9.87
C SER A 3 -6.76 15.84 10.54
N PHE A 4 -5.65 15.32 10.01
CA PHE A 4 -4.95 14.16 10.56
C PHE A 4 -3.56 14.55 11.02
N SER A 5 -3.06 13.90 12.07
CA SER A 5 -1.69 14.05 12.54
C SER A 5 -0.77 13.05 11.83
N GLY A 6 0.47 13.44 11.54
CA GLY A 6 1.48 12.56 10.93
C GLY A 6 2.07 13.10 9.63
N LYS A 7 2.91 12.30 8.99
CA LYS A 7 3.50 12.59 7.67
C LYS A 7 2.56 12.10 6.57
N ALA A 8 2.47 12.81 5.45
CA ALA A 8 1.73 12.39 4.27
C ALA A 8 2.65 12.42 3.05
N PHE A 9 2.68 11.31 2.32
CA PHE A 9 3.45 11.13 1.10
C PHE A 9 2.51 11.04 -0.09
N PHE A 10 2.82 11.77 -1.16
CA PHE A 10 2.07 11.76 -2.40
C PHE A 10 2.98 11.32 -3.54
N ILE A 11 2.63 10.22 -4.19
CA ILE A 11 3.24 9.86 -5.47
C ILE A 11 2.59 10.74 -6.53
N LYS A 12 3.37 11.65 -7.10
CA LYS A 12 2.91 12.51 -8.20
C LYS A 12 3.29 11.84 -9.51
N CYS A 13 2.32 11.28 -10.19
CA CYS A 13 2.46 10.79 -11.56
C CYS A 13 1.16 11.00 -12.32
N ASP A 14 1.26 11.30 -13.60
CA ASP A 14 0.10 11.50 -14.47
C ASP A 14 -0.46 10.14 -14.96
N GLU A 15 0.38 9.13 -15.00
CA GLU A 15 0.04 7.75 -15.36
C GLU A 15 0.23 6.79 -14.17
N ARG A 16 -0.32 5.59 -14.29
CA ARG A 16 -0.14 4.53 -13.29
C ARG A 16 1.30 4.05 -13.20
N GLU A 17 1.94 3.93 -14.34
CA GLU A 17 3.32 3.52 -14.47
C GLU A 17 4.23 4.75 -14.59
N VAL A 18 5.29 4.77 -13.80
CA VAL A 18 6.29 5.84 -13.83
C VAL A 18 7.48 5.45 -14.70
N PRO A 19 8.11 6.42 -15.39
CA PRO A 19 9.38 6.19 -16.08
C PRO A 19 10.45 5.70 -15.10
N PHE A 20 11.25 4.73 -15.52
CA PHE A 20 12.39 4.25 -14.77
C PHE A 20 13.47 3.76 -15.75
N GLU A 21 14.61 4.45 -15.80
CA GLU A 21 15.68 4.22 -16.77
C GLU A 21 15.16 4.14 -18.21
N SER A 22 15.40 3.02 -18.89
CA SER A 22 14.95 2.77 -20.28
C SER A 22 13.61 2.03 -20.38
N THR A 23 12.80 2.05 -19.31
CA THR A 23 11.51 1.37 -19.20
C THR A 23 10.53 2.17 -18.36
N LYS A 24 9.47 1.54 -17.90
CA LYS A 24 8.54 2.04 -16.90
C LYS A 24 8.23 0.95 -15.88
N ILE A 25 7.75 1.34 -14.71
CA ILE A 25 7.39 0.44 -13.61
C ILE A 25 6.07 0.86 -12.97
N ASP A 26 5.35 -0.10 -12.37
CA ASP A 26 4.24 0.19 -11.48
C ASP A 26 4.78 0.42 -10.06
N PRO A 27 4.73 1.64 -9.50
CA PRO A 27 5.27 1.95 -8.18
C PRO A 27 4.58 1.21 -7.04
N ASN A 28 3.46 0.53 -7.30
CA ASN A 28 2.79 -0.31 -6.33
C ASN A 28 3.30 -1.76 -6.31
N ARG A 29 4.30 -2.09 -7.12
CA ARG A 29 4.82 -3.45 -7.31
C ARG A 29 6.33 -3.58 -7.13
N ILE A 30 6.96 -2.59 -6.51
CA ILE A 30 8.42 -2.54 -6.35
C ILE A 30 8.89 -2.73 -4.89
N PHE A 31 7.97 -3.08 -3.98
CA PHE A 31 8.27 -3.18 -2.55
C PHE A 31 8.97 -4.48 -2.14
N SER A 32 9.46 -5.24 -3.11
CA SER A 32 10.37 -6.37 -2.93
C SER A 32 11.24 -6.56 -4.17
N ARG A 33 12.37 -7.27 -4.03
CA ARG A 33 13.24 -7.60 -5.16
C ARG A 33 12.52 -8.46 -6.21
N GLU A 34 11.67 -9.39 -5.77
CA GLU A 34 10.84 -10.22 -6.65
C GLU A 34 9.83 -9.38 -7.42
N GLY A 35 9.15 -8.46 -6.74
CA GLY A 35 8.22 -7.52 -7.37
C GLY A 35 8.92 -6.60 -8.35
N SER A 36 10.06 -6.02 -7.97
CA SER A 36 10.91 -5.19 -8.85
C SER A 36 11.34 -5.95 -10.10
N ARG A 37 11.79 -7.21 -9.93
CA ARG A 37 12.15 -8.09 -11.05
C ARG A 37 10.99 -8.33 -12.00
N ALA A 38 9.82 -8.63 -11.47
CA ALA A 38 8.61 -8.84 -12.26
C ALA A 38 8.16 -7.56 -12.97
N ALA A 39 8.20 -6.41 -12.29
CA ALA A 39 7.85 -5.11 -12.85
C ALA A 39 8.75 -4.72 -14.03
N LEU A 40 10.07 -4.85 -13.88
CA LEU A 40 11.03 -4.55 -14.95
C LEU A 40 10.82 -5.44 -16.19
N ARG A 41 10.59 -6.74 -15.99
CA ARG A 41 10.35 -7.69 -17.10
C ARG A 41 9.01 -7.48 -17.80
N LYS A 42 8.00 -7.05 -17.07
CA LYS A 42 6.65 -6.79 -17.62
C LYS A 42 6.70 -5.76 -18.75
N PHE A 43 7.44 -4.68 -18.56
CA PHE A 43 7.45 -3.55 -19.49
C PHE A 43 8.64 -3.57 -20.47
N LYS A 44 9.64 -4.37 -20.19
CA LYS A 44 10.78 -4.58 -21.09
C LYS A 44 11.26 -6.05 -20.99
N PRO A 45 10.65 -6.99 -21.70
CA PRO A 45 11.05 -8.41 -21.65
C PRO A 45 12.49 -8.67 -22.17
N GLY A 46 12.95 -7.88 -23.14
CA GLY A 46 14.23 -8.06 -23.86
C GLY A 46 15.44 -7.38 -23.18
N TRP A 47 15.55 -7.40 -21.86
CA TRP A 47 16.75 -6.93 -21.18
C TRP A 47 17.97 -7.79 -21.47
N ASN A 48 19.14 -7.16 -21.73
CA ASN A 48 20.39 -7.89 -21.57
C ASN A 48 20.71 -8.09 -20.07
N ALA A 49 21.43 -9.14 -19.73
CA ALA A 49 21.63 -9.56 -18.35
C ALA A 49 22.32 -8.47 -17.48
N ARG A 50 23.32 -7.75 -18.04
CA ARG A 50 24.04 -6.71 -17.31
C ARG A 50 23.15 -5.51 -17.03
N ALA A 51 22.46 -4.98 -18.03
CA ALA A 51 21.56 -3.85 -17.87
C ALA A 51 20.39 -4.18 -16.94
N PHE A 52 19.82 -5.40 -17.03
CA PHE A 52 18.79 -5.85 -16.11
C PHE A 52 19.27 -5.89 -14.67
N LYS A 53 20.47 -6.43 -14.43
CA LYS A 53 21.04 -6.47 -13.07
C LYS A 53 21.22 -5.05 -12.52
N THR A 54 21.80 -4.14 -13.33
CA THR A 54 22.00 -2.75 -12.92
C THR A 54 20.67 -2.07 -12.58
N ALA A 55 19.67 -2.17 -13.46
CA ALA A 55 18.34 -1.59 -13.21
C ALA A 55 17.67 -2.16 -11.96
N LEU A 56 17.80 -3.46 -11.71
CA LEU A 56 17.26 -4.10 -10.53
C LEU A 56 17.96 -3.64 -9.24
N ASP A 57 19.30 -3.52 -9.28
CA ASP A 57 20.08 -3.06 -8.12
C ASP A 57 19.80 -1.58 -7.81
N ASN A 58 19.65 -0.73 -8.84
CA ASN A 58 19.24 0.67 -8.67
C ASN A 58 17.83 0.77 -8.07
N LEU A 59 16.88 -0.03 -8.56
CA LEU A 59 15.51 -0.02 -8.04
C LEU A 59 15.44 -0.51 -6.58
N ASP A 60 16.27 -1.48 -6.21
CA ASP A 60 16.38 -1.94 -4.83
C ASP A 60 16.93 -0.83 -3.92
N TYR A 61 17.96 -0.11 -4.37
CA TYR A 61 18.55 1.01 -3.62
C TYR A 61 17.51 2.13 -3.39
N GLU A 62 16.82 2.57 -4.46
CA GLU A 62 15.79 3.60 -4.37
C GLU A 62 14.61 3.18 -3.49
N ARG A 63 14.19 1.92 -3.59
CA ARG A 63 13.15 1.35 -2.71
C ARG A 63 13.56 1.39 -1.24
N ASP A 64 14.76 0.92 -0.93
CA ASP A 64 15.23 0.82 0.45
C ASP A 64 15.34 2.22 1.07
N TYR A 65 15.85 3.20 0.33
CA TYR A 65 15.86 4.60 0.74
C TYR A 65 14.42 5.13 0.99
N PHE A 66 13.51 4.83 0.05
CA PHE A 66 12.10 5.23 0.18
C PHE A 66 11.41 4.61 1.40
N LEU A 67 11.68 3.33 1.69
CA LEU A 67 11.08 2.66 2.85
C LEU A 67 11.55 3.25 4.18
N VAL A 68 12.81 3.67 4.28
CA VAL A 68 13.33 4.37 5.47
C VAL A 68 12.55 5.67 5.74
N GLU A 69 12.24 6.45 4.69
CA GLU A 69 11.45 7.66 4.81
C GLU A 69 9.96 7.41 5.09
N LEU A 70 9.43 6.32 4.52
CA LEU A 70 8.02 5.98 4.56
C LEU A 70 7.60 5.33 5.88
N PHE A 71 8.43 4.43 6.42
CA PHE A 71 8.06 3.66 7.59
C PHE A 71 8.05 4.53 8.84
N PRO A 72 6.97 4.48 9.62
CA PRO A 72 6.89 5.23 10.84
C PRO A 72 7.81 4.65 11.91
N GLU A 73 8.43 5.51 12.70
CA GLU A 73 9.16 5.10 13.88
C GLU A 73 8.23 4.52 14.96
N ASN A 74 8.79 3.76 15.88
CA ASN A 74 8.12 3.30 17.12
C ASN A 74 6.79 2.58 16.90
N ARG A 75 6.70 1.65 15.93
CA ARG A 75 5.49 0.88 15.62
C ARG A 75 4.29 1.76 15.26
N GLY A 76 4.54 2.89 14.64
CA GLY A 76 3.49 3.78 14.12
C GLY A 76 2.64 3.08 13.06
N LEU A 77 1.53 3.69 12.71
CA LEU A 77 0.61 3.17 11.70
C LEU A 77 0.91 3.80 10.32
N LEU A 78 1.16 2.96 9.33
CA LEU A 78 1.21 3.33 7.92
C LEU A 78 -0.16 3.09 7.28
N ILE A 79 -0.76 4.13 6.71
CA ILE A 79 -2.02 4.01 5.97
C ILE A 79 -1.76 4.31 4.49
N ALA A 80 -2.10 3.36 3.62
CA ALA A 80 -2.14 3.57 2.18
C ALA A 80 -3.57 3.86 1.71
N LEU A 81 -3.70 4.82 0.78
CA LEU A 81 -4.96 5.16 0.15
C LEU A 81 -4.89 4.85 -1.33
N HIS A 82 -5.66 3.88 -1.80
CA HIS A 82 -5.68 3.48 -3.18
C HIS A 82 -7.06 3.65 -3.82
N ASN A 83 -7.04 3.94 -5.11
CA ASN A 83 -8.24 3.84 -5.94
C ASN A 83 -8.09 2.66 -6.89
N ASN A 84 -8.98 1.69 -6.77
CA ASN A 84 -8.96 0.53 -7.64
C ASN A 84 -9.72 0.77 -8.94
N PHE A 85 -9.24 0.11 -9.99
CA PHE A 85 -9.75 0.19 -11.33
C PHE A 85 -9.90 -1.22 -11.93
N ARG A 86 -10.63 -1.38 -13.03
CA ARG A 86 -10.79 -2.63 -13.78
C ARG A 86 -11.34 -3.82 -12.98
N GLY A 87 -12.17 -3.56 -11.97
CA GLY A 87 -12.88 -4.61 -11.27
C GLY A 87 -12.20 -5.21 -10.05
N TYR A 88 -10.94 -4.85 -9.75
CA TYR A 88 -10.26 -5.29 -8.54
C TYR A 88 -11.13 -5.14 -7.29
N ASN A 89 -11.23 -6.18 -6.49
CA ASN A 89 -12.13 -6.23 -5.36
C ASN A 89 -11.62 -7.22 -4.28
N ILE A 90 -12.24 -7.19 -3.11
CA ILE A 90 -11.83 -7.98 -1.93
C ILE A 90 -11.73 -9.49 -2.19
N LYS A 91 -12.48 -10.06 -3.14
CA LYS A 91 -12.42 -11.50 -3.43
C LYS A 91 -11.05 -11.95 -3.93
N GLU A 92 -10.30 -11.04 -4.59
CA GLU A 92 -8.94 -11.33 -5.06
C GLU A 92 -7.93 -11.41 -3.90
N GLU A 93 -8.29 -10.86 -2.74
CA GLU A 93 -7.45 -10.88 -1.55
C GLU A 93 -7.77 -12.03 -0.58
N LEU A 94 -8.94 -12.70 -0.72
CA LEU A 94 -9.36 -13.75 0.21
C LEU A 94 -8.35 -14.90 0.32
N SER A 95 -7.76 -15.31 -0.80
CA SER A 95 -6.76 -16.40 -0.82
C SER A 95 -5.44 -16.06 -0.12
N LYS A 96 -5.18 -14.78 0.10
CA LYS A 96 -3.99 -14.26 0.77
C LYS A 96 -4.28 -13.84 2.22
N SER A 97 -5.51 -14.03 2.68
CA SER A 97 -6.00 -13.48 3.94
C SER A 97 -6.40 -14.60 4.89
N ARG A 98 -5.99 -14.50 6.16
CA ARG A 98 -6.37 -15.45 7.21
C ARG A 98 -7.80 -15.22 7.69
N LEU A 99 -8.23 -13.96 7.79
CA LEU A 99 -9.57 -13.57 8.23
C LEU A 99 -10.20 -12.61 7.24
N SER A 100 -11.53 -12.66 7.14
CA SER A 100 -12.28 -11.71 6.30
C SER A 100 -13.64 -11.37 6.94
N SER A 101 -14.08 -10.14 6.75
CA SER A 101 -15.40 -9.64 7.14
C SER A 101 -16.03 -8.92 5.95
N ILE A 102 -16.96 -9.59 5.28
CA ILE A 102 -17.67 -9.03 4.12
C ILE A 102 -19.03 -8.54 4.56
N LYS A 103 -19.30 -7.26 4.41
CA LYS A 103 -20.51 -6.60 4.89
C LYS A 103 -21.61 -6.63 3.84
N ARG A 104 -22.81 -7.06 4.24
CA ARG A 104 -23.98 -7.04 3.36
C ARG A 104 -24.27 -5.61 2.88
N GLY A 105 -24.50 -5.44 1.59
CA GLY A 105 -24.82 -4.14 1.00
C GLY A 105 -23.61 -3.21 0.77
N GLN A 106 -22.39 -3.61 1.14
CA GLN A 106 -21.18 -2.89 0.78
C GLN A 106 -20.68 -3.33 -0.61
N ASN A 107 -20.13 -2.37 -1.37
CA ASN A 107 -19.49 -2.71 -2.63
C ASN A 107 -18.17 -3.45 -2.36
N LEU A 108 -17.97 -4.58 -3.02
CA LEU A 108 -16.78 -5.43 -2.83
C LEU A 108 -15.47 -4.75 -3.25
N ARG A 109 -15.54 -3.66 -4.01
CA ARG A 109 -14.39 -2.85 -4.42
C ARG A 109 -14.00 -1.78 -3.39
N ASP A 110 -14.82 -1.58 -2.35
CA ASP A 110 -14.53 -0.67 -1.25
C ASP A 110 -14.21 -1.52 -0.01
N PHE A 111 -12.94 -1.66 0.32
CA PHE A 111 -12.51 -2.55 1.39
C PHE A 111 -11.20 -2.08 2.06
N ILE A 112 -10.89 -2.69 3.18
CA ILE A 112 -9.70 -2.44 3.99
C ILE A 112 -8.87 -3.72 4.06
N ILE A 113 -7.56 -3.60 3.93
CA ILE A 113 -6.59 -4.65 4.24
C ILE A 113 -5.82 -4.19 5.47
N CYS A 114 -5.65 -5.04 6.47
CA CYS A 114 -4.74 -4.78 7.58
C CYS A 114 -3.77 -5.95 7.75
N THR A 115 -2.59 -5.67 8.36
CA THR A 115 -1.54 -6.68 8.57
C THR A 115 -1.45 -7.15 10.01
N GLN A 116 -2.18 -6.54 10.93
CA GLN A 116 -2.18 -6.96 12.34
C GLN A 116 -3.58 -7.35 12.82
N GLU A 117 -3.66 -8.46 13.56
CA GLU A 117 -4.92 -8.97 14.08
C GLU A 117 -5.58 -7.99 15.06
N SER A 118 -4.80 -7.27 15.85
CA SER A 118 -5.33 -6.24 16.75
C SER A 118 -6.11 -5.15 16.02
N ASP A 119 -5.63 -4.74 14.83
CA ASP A 119 -6.32 -3.77 13.98
C ASP A 119 -7.56 -4.40 13.33
N TYR A 120 -7.44 -5.67 12.88
CA TYR A 120 -8.59 -6.39 12.33
C TYR A 120 -9.74 -6.47 13.34
N ARG A 121 -9.46 -6.90 14.58
CA ARG A 121 -10.50 -7.05 15.65
C ARG A 121 -11.23 -5.76 15.97
N LYS A 122 -10.53 -4.64 15.92
CA LYS A 122 -11.15 -3.34 16.11
C LYS A 122 -12.03 -2.93 14.92
N LEU A 123 -11.52 -3.10 13.70
CA LEU A 123 -12.17 -2.65 12.48
C LEU A 123 -13.31 -3.58 12.04
N GLU A 124 -13.30 -4.88 12.41
CA GLU A 124 -14.32 -5.84 11.98
C GLU A 124 -15.75 -5.51 12.44
N MET A 125 -15.90 -4.78 13.53
CA MET A 125 -17.22 -4.33 14.01
C MET A 125 -17.78 -3.16 13.21
N GLY A 126 -16.95 -2.54 12.36
CA GLY A 126 -17.34 -1.40 11.54
C GLY A 126 -18.12 -1.80 10.27
N PRO A 127 -18.53 -0.78 9.50
CA PRO A 127 -19.42 -0.99 8.35
C PRO A 127 -18.69 -1.34 7.04
N TYR A 128 -17.38 -1.56 7.05
CA TYR A 128 -16.58 -1.76 5.84
C TYR A 128 -16.16 -3.21 5.65
N ASN A 129 -16.02 -3.62 4.38
CA ASN A 129 -15.38 -4.87 4.05
C ASN A 129 -13.93 -4.84 4.51
N LEU A 130 -13.44 -5.94 5.07
CA LEU A 130 -12.13 -6.01 5.72
C LEU A 130 -11.50 -7.39 5.51
N VAL A 131 -10.19 -7.42 5.31
CA VAL A 131 -9.37 -8.64 5.33
C VAL A 131 -8.13 -8.46 6.19
N LEU A 132 -7.67 -9.56 6.80
CA LEU A 132 -6.42 -9.65 7.53
C LEU A 132 -5.38 -10.42 6.70
N GLN A 133 -4.28 -9.75 6.35
CA GLN A 133 -3.12 -10.31 5.68
C GLN A 133 -1.92 -10.27 6.63
N ASP A 134 -1.86 -11.21 7.56
CA ASP A 134 -0.83 -11.31 8.60
C ASP A 134 0.16 -12.45 8.37
N GLN A 135 0.13 -13.05 7.18
CA GLN A 135 1.06 -14.09 6.74
C GLN A 135 1.74 -13.68 5.44
N LEU A 136 3.05 -13.95 5.35
CA LEU A 136 3.77 -13.71 4.10
C LEU A 136 3.24 -14.62 3.00
N PRO A 137 3.07 -14.11 1.78
CA PRO A 137 2.59 -14.91 0.67
C PRO A 137 3.65 -15.92 0.22
N THR A 138 3.22 -17.04 -0.36
CA THR A 138 4.11 -17.99 -1.04
C THR A 138 4.74 -17.38 -2.29
N LYS A 139 4.10 -16.40 -2.90
CA LYS A 139 4.59 -15.66 -4.06
C LYS A 139 4.48 -14.16 -3.78
N ASP A 140 5.60 -13.51 -3.66
CA ASP A 140 5.69 -12.06 -3.47
C ASP A 140 5.33 -11.33 -4.76
N ASP A 141 4.29 -10.50 -4.73
CA ASP A 141 3.81 -9.70 -5.85
C ASP A 141 4.33 -8.26 -5.84
N GLY A 142 5.25 -7.95 -4.93
CA GLY A 142 5.84 -6.62 -4.76
C GLY A 142 4.92 -5.60 -4.11
N SER A 143 3.80 -6.00 -3.51
CA SER A 143 2.91 -5.06 -2.84
C SER A 143 3.47 -4.56 -1.50
N ARG A 144 3.04 -3.38 -1.08
CA ARG A 144 3.55 -2.68 0.12
C ARG A 144 3.22 -3.38 1.44
N SER A 145 2.18 -4.19 1.48
CA SER A 145 1.82 -4.95 2.68
C SER A 145 2.92 -5.92 3.12
N TRP A 146 3.71 -6.45 2.18
CA TRP A 146 4.71 -7.45 2.50
C TRP A 146 5.94 -6.91 3.23
N PRO A 147 6.60 -5.80 2.82
CA PRO A 147 7.65 -5.22 3.65
C PRO A 147 7.12 -4.72 5.00
N ALA A 148 5.93 -4.13 5.05
CA ALA A 148 5.33 -3.72 6.31
C ALA A 148 5.16 -4.91 7.28
N LEU A 149 4.72 -6.06 6.76
CA LEU A 149 4.59 -7.29 7.55
C LEU A 149 5.94 -7.87 7.98
N ARG A 150 6.95 -7.88 7.08
CA ARG A 150 8.32 -8.35 7.42
C ARG A 150 8.97 -7.52 8.53
N ASP A 151 8.74 -6.21 8.51
CA ASP A 151 9.37 -5.26 9.42
C ASP A 151 8.50 -4.93 10.65
N ASP A 152 7.44 -5.74 10.90
CA ASP A 152 6.47 -5.56 11.99
C ASP A 152 5.85 -4.14 12.04
N ILE A 153 5.66 -3.52 10.89
CA ILE A 153 5.01 -2.23 10.75
C ILE A 153 3.50 -2.42 10.68
N ARG A 154 2.75 -1.71 11.53
CA ARG A 154 1.29 -1.66 11.41
C ARG A 154 0.91 -1.02 10.08
N TYR A 155 0.21 -1.77 9.24
CA TYR A 155 -0.17 -1.31 7.92
C TYR A 155 -1.66 -1.52 7.64
N ILE A 156 -2.29 -0.46 7.15
CA ILE A 156 -3.69 -0.49 6.69
C ILE A 156 -3.75 0.08 5.28
N ASN A 157 -4.32 -0.68 4.35
CA ASN A 157 -4.61 -0.23 2.99
C ASN A 157 -6.13 -0.02 2.83
N ILE A 158 -6.51 1.17 2.39
CA ILE A 158 -7.90 1.53 2.10
C ILE A 158 -8.08 1.56 0.59
N GLU A 159 -8.82 0.60 0.07
CA GLU A 159 -9.18 0.48 -1.33
C GLU A 159 -10.58 1.05 -1.58
N THR A 160 -10.69 1.91 -2.56
CA THR A 160 -12.00 2.40 -3.03
C THR A 160 -12.06 2.44 -4.55
N ARG A 161 -13.25 2.38 -5.09
CA ARG A 161 -13.47 2.60 -6.52
C ARG A 161 -12.96 3.96 -6.95
N LEU A 162 -12.42 4.05 -8.17
CA LEU A 162 -12.06 5.32 -8.77
C LEU A 162 -13.28 6.29 -8.74
N GLY A 163 -13.03 7.54 -8.33
CA GLY A 163 -14.09 8.53 -8.06
C GLY A 163 -14.71 8.45 -6.66
N GLY A 164 -14.33 7.45 -5.84
CA GLY A 164 -14.87 7.22 -4.50
C GLY A 164 -14.30 8.09 -3.37
N LEU A 165 -13.83 9.32 -3.65
CA LEU A 165 -13.15 10.17 -2.67
C LEU A 165 -13.92 10.35 -1.35
N SER A 166 -15.22 10.59 -1.41
CA SER A 166 -16.06 10.74 -0.21
C SER A 166 -16.13 9.46 0.62
N LYS A 167 -16.13 8.30 -0.03
CA LYS A 167 -16.09 7.00 0.64
C LYS A 167 -14.71 6.79 1.28
N GLN A 168 -13.64 7.04 0.54
CA GLN A 168 -12.27 6.92 1.04
C GLN A 168 -12.03 7.80 2.26
N ARG A 169 -12.52 9.05 2.24
CA ARG A 169 -12.46 9.96 3.39
C ARG A 169 -13.20 9.41 4.62
N ARG A 170 -14.37 8.80 4.45
CA ARG A 170 -15.11 8.18 5.56
C ARG A 170 -14.38 6.96 6.11
N MET A 171 -13.82 6.12 5.23
CA MET A 171 -13.03 4.96 5.65
C MET A 171 -11.77 5.39 6.40
N LEU A 172 -11.05 6.41 5.91
CA LEU A 172 -9.89 6.96 6.58
C LEU A 172 -10.24 7.51 7.97
N LYS A 173 -11.33 8.29 8.09
CA LYS A 173 -11.79 8.77 9.39
C LYS A 173 -12.13 7.63 10.34
N PHE A 174 -12.77 6.59 9.86
CA PHE A 174 -13.10 5.41 10.65
C PHE A 174 -11.86 4.72 11.20
N VAL A 175 -10.85 4.52 10.39
CA VAL A 175 -9.55 3.95 10.79
C VAL A 175 -8.81 4.87 11.77
N ASP A 176 -8.90 6.20 11.61
CA ASP A 176 -8.18 7.17 12.44
C ASP A 176 -8.85 7.38 13.82
N LEU A 177 -10.15 7.26 13.93
CA LEU A 177 -10.90 7.42 15.20
C LEU A 177 -10.52 6.37 16.24
N ASP A 178 -9.96 5.24 15.84
CA ASP A 178 -9.51 4.18 16.74
C ASP A 178 -8.06 4.40 17.26
N ARG A 179 -7.50 5.57 16.99
CA ARG A 179 -6.22 5.99 17.56
C ARG A 179 -6.42 6.62 18.91
N THR A 180 -5.73 6.11 19.93
CA THR A 180 -5.43 6.90 21.13
C THR A 180 -4.68 8.16 20.67
N PRO A 181 -5.13 9.38 21.01
CA PRO A 181 -4.54 10.59 20.45
C PRO A 181 -3.05 10.69 20.83
N PRO A 182 -2.11 10.72 19.86
CA PRO A 182 -0.81 11.29 20.16
C PRO A 182 -0.98 12.81 20.31
N GLU A 183 -0.17 13.42 21.13
CA GLU A 183 -0.08 14.89 21.20
C GLU A 183 -0.11 15.51 19.80
N LYS A 184 -0.92 16.55 19.65
CA LYS A 184 -1.18 17.22 18.37
C LYS A 184 0.11 17.78 17.77
N ARG A 185 0.76 17.01 16.91
CA ARG A 185 1.75 17.53 15.98
C ARG A 185 1.06 17.84 14.65
N PRO A 186 1.30 18.99 14.02
CA PRO A 186 0.75 19.29 12.70
C PRO A 186 1.26 18.28 11.68
N ALA A 187 0.40 17.91 10.71
CA ALA A 187 0.78 17.00 9.64
C ALA A 187 1.87 17.62 8.76
N GLU A 188 2.98 16.93 8.61
CA GLU A 188 4.02 17.26 7.64
C GLU A 188 3.66 16.62 6.29
N THR A 189 3.66 17.43 5.23
CA THR A 189 3.39 16.97 3.87
C THR A 189 4.68 16.98 3.07
N ARG A 190 5.13 15.82 2.59
CA ARG A 190 6.28 15.70 1.68
C ARG A 190 5.81 15.25 0.30
N ARG A 191 6.32 15.90 -0.72
CA ARG A 191 6.22 15.45 -2.10
C ARG A 191 7.40 14.54 -2.42
N LEU A 192 7.10 13.44 -3.07
CA LEU A 192 8.10 12.54 -3.63
C LEU A 192 8.00 12.67 -5.15
N ASP A 193 9.02 13.25 -5.74
CA ASP A 193 9.20 13.28 -7.19
C ASP A 193 10.19 12.16 -7.53
N PHE A 194 9.73 11.17 -8.30
CA PHE A 194 10.63 10.17 -8.89
C PHE A 194 11.26 10.81 -10.13
N ALA A 195 12.56 11.06 -10.07
CA ALA A 195 13.36 11.60 -11.17
C ALA A 195 13.64 10.55 -12.26
#